data_49fe32c3b90c60ea437a9a7b1f229891
#
_entry.id   49fe32c3b90c60ea437a9a7b1f229891
#
_cell.length_a   1.000
_cell.length_b   1.000
_cell.length_c   1.000
_cell.angle_alpha   90.00
_cell.angle_beta   90.00
_cell.angle_gamma   90.00
#
_symmetry.space_group_name_H-M   'P 1'
#
loop_
_entity.id
_entity.type
_entity.pdbx_description
1 polymer ?
#
loop_
_entity_poly.entity_id
_entity_poly.type
_entity_poly.pdbx_seq_one_letter_code
_entity_poly.pdbx_strand_id
1 'polypeptide(L)'
;FYSRRIKRIIPLLAVVLISSLAILPFIFDYFLINKNINSITAAASALSNFYFWITSTLYGFAEKNNIINLHFWSLSIEIQFYILFPILFIFFKKNKKILIFCILVFFIISYIFVYRIYEIHNFFNFYNSLSRVFEFLFGSLVFFYSENIKVMVKKNLHTYLYLLGVVSLFFYIYLFNNEGQPPNPFSLIL
;
A
#
# COMPACT_ATOMS: atom_id res chain seq x y z
N PHE A 1 -7.94 -14.84 -11.41
CA PHE A 1 -7.48 -13.66 -10.70
C PHE A 1 -5.95 -13.52 -10.82
N TYR A 2 -5.16 -14.45 -10.30
CA TYR A 2 -3.71 -14.39 -10.25
C TYR A 2 -3.05 -14.17 -11.61
N SER A 3 -3.43 -14.93 -12.64
CA SER A 3 -2.86 -14.83 -13.99
C SER A 3 -2.94 -13.38 -14.55
N ARG A 4 -4.05 -12.69 -14.34
CA ARG A 4 -4.22 -11.30 -14.78
C ARG A 4 -3.32 -10.32 -14.01
N ARG A 5 -3.11 -10.54 -12.72
CA ARG A 5 -2.25 -9.68 -11.88
C ARG A 5 -0.77 -9.92 -12.20
N ILE A 6 -0.36 -11.19 -12.31
CA ILE A 6 1.01 -11.58 -12.67
C ILE A 6 1.40 -11.00 -14.02
N LYS A 7 0.57 -11.17 -15.07
CA LYS A 7 0.84 -10.62 -16.41
C LYS A 7 0.94 -9.09 -16.43
N ARG A 8 0.31 -8.40 -15.49
CA ARG A 8 0.34 -6.94 -15.40
C ARG A 8 1.55 -6.43 -14.60
N ILE A 9 1.89 -7.08 -13.49
CA ILE A 9 2.89 -6.58 -12.53
C ILE A 9 4.28 -7.08 -12.87
N ILE A 10 4.45 -8.39 -13.10
CA ILE A 10 5.78 -9.03 -13.23
C ILE A 10 6.60 -8.47 -14.40
N PRO A 11 6.06 -8.26 -15.62
CA PRO A 11 6.88 -7.77 -16.72
C PRO A 11 7.44 -6.38 -16.44
N LEU A 12 6.61 -5.46 -15.91
CA LEU A 12 7.05 -4.11 -15.59
C LEU A 12 8.07 -4.11 -14.43
N LEU A 13 7.81 -4.90 -13.39
CA LEU A 13 8.73 -5.09 -12.27
C LEU A 13 10.09 -5.59 -12.77
N ALA A 14 10.12 -6.62 -13.60
CA ALA A 14 11.36 -7.18 -14.14
C ALA A 14 12.15 -6.16 -14.94
N VAL A 15 11.50 -5.41 -15.83
CA VAL A 15 12.15 -4.36 -16.62
C VAL A 15 12.78 -3.31 -15.72
N VAL A 16 12.05 -2.83 -14.71
CA VAL A 16 12.59 -1.78 -13.80
C VAL A 16 13.73 -2.33 -12.95
N LEU A 17 13.64 -3.56 -12.42
CA LEU A 17 14.73 -4.13 -11.61
C LEU A 17 15.97 -4.40 -12.44
N ILE A 18 15.83 -4.91 -13.67
CA ILE A 18 16.98 -5.14 -14.58
C ILE A 18 17.63 -3.82 -14.97
N SER A 19 16.84 -2.81 -15.35
CA SER A 19 17.38 -1.49 -15.67
C SER A 19 18.06 -0.83 -14.48
N SER A 20 17.50 -0.96 -13.27
CA SER A 20 18.13 -0.49 -12.04
C SER A 20 19.48 -1.16 -11.81
N LEU A 21 19.57 -2.49 -11.95
CA LEU A 21 20.85 -3.22 -11.82
C LEU A 21 21.90 -2.76 -12.85
N ALA A 22 21.48 -2.53 -14.09
CA ALA A 22 22.39 -2.09 -15.15
C ALA A 22 22.96 -0.67 -14.91
N ILE A 23 22.18 0.20 -14.27
CA ILE A 23 22.56 1.60 -14.01
C ILE A 23 23.42 1.77 -12.74
N LEU A 24 23.29 0.88 -11.76
CA LEU A 24 24.00 0.99 -10.46
C LEU A 24 25.50 1.30 -10.57
N PRO A 25 26.29 0.60 -11.39
CA PRO A 25 27.74 0.81 -11.45
C PRO A 25 28.14 2.19 -11.97
N PHE A 26 27.24 2.88 -12.67
CA PHE A 26 27.51 4.19 -13.26
C PHE A 26 27.17 5.36 -12.33
N ILE A 27 26.35 5.10 -11.28
CA ILE A 27 25.81 6.16 -10.41
C ILE A 27 26.41 6.09 -9.00
N PHE A 28 26.72 4.88 -8.50
CA PHE A 28 27.03 4.67 -7.10
C PHE A 28 28.39 4.03 -6.85
N ASP A 29 28.99 4.38 -5.70
CA ASP A 29 30.17 3.74 -5.16
C ASP A 29 29.88 2.31 -4.69
N TYR A 30 30.93 1.51 -4.54
CA TYR A 30 30.85 0.09 -4.18
C TYR A 30 29.95 -0.20 -2.95
N PHE A 31 30.02 0.62 -1.91
CA PHE A 31 29.20 0.46 -0.70
C PHE A 31 27.71 0.65 -1.00
N LEU A 32 27.34 1.67 -1.76
CA LEU A 32 25.96 1.97 -2.14
C LEU A 32 25.43 0.97 -3.17
N ILE A 33 26.27 0.39 -4.02
CA ILE A 33 25.90 -0.68 -4.94
C ILE A 33 25.34 -1.88 -4.16
N ASN A 34 26.06 -2.37 -3.13
CA ASN A 34 25.62 -3.50 -2.33
C ASN A 34 24.27 -3.23 -1.62
N LYS A 35 24.09 -2.02 -1.11
CA LYS A 35 22.84 -1.60 -0.47
C LYS A 35 21.67 -1.60 -1.47
N ASN A 36 21.89 -1.11 -2.67
CA ASN A 36 20.90 -1.11 -3.75
C ASN A 36 20.61 -2.53 -4.27
N ILE A 37 21.59 -3.42 -4.39
CA ILE A 37 21.38 -4.83 -4.72
C ILE A 37 20.47 -5.50 -3.69
N ASN A 38 20.70 -5.27 -2.39
CA ASN A 38 19.83 -5.81 -1.34
C ASN A 38 18.39 -5.27 -1.44
N SER A 39 18.23 -4.00 -1.78
CA SER A 39 16.89 -3.42 -2.01
C SER A 39 16.19 -4.03 -3.24
N ILE A 40 16.93 -4.29 -4.32
CA ILE A 40 16.44 -4.94 -5.55
C ILE A 40 16.03 -6.39 -5.27
N THR A 41 16.84 -7.15 -4.52
CA THR A 41 16.48 -8.52 -4.14
C THR A 41 15.25 -8.57 -3.24
N ALA A 42 15.13 -7.63 -2.31
CA ALA A 42 13.92 -7.46 -1.51
C ALA A 42 12.69 -7.11 -2.37
N ALA A 43 12.85 -6.28 -3.41
CA ALA A 43 11.78 -5.94 -4.34
C ALA A 43 11.36 -7.15 -5.19
N ALA A 44 12.32 -7.92 -5.70
CA ALA A 44 12.06 -9.13 -6.47
C ALA A 44 11.30 -10.20 -5.66
N SER A 45 11.53 -10.28 -4.36
CA SER A 45 10.85 -11.19 -3.43
C SER A 45 9.55 -10.64 -2.83
N ALA A 46 9.12 -9.42 -3.22
CA ALA A 46 7.98 -8.70 -2.65
C ALA A 46 8.08 -8.47 -1.13
N LEU A 47 9.31 -8.25 -0.63
CA LEU A 47 9.64 -8.01 0.78
C LEU A 47 10.28 -6.64 1.03
N SER A 48 10.23 -5.70 0.07
CA SER A 48 10.83 -4.37 0.20
C SER A 48 10.33 -3.59 1.41
N ASN A 49 9.07 -3.75 1.78
CA ASN A 49 8.49 -3.10 2.94
C ASN A 49 9.17 -3.53 4.25
N PHE A 50 9.47 -4.82 4.43
CA PHE A 50 10.23 -5.32 5.58
C PHE A 50 11.71 -4.87 5.53
N TYR A 51 12.32 -4.93 4.36
CA TYR A 51 13.69 -4.47 4.17
C TYR A 51 13.84 -2.99 4.56
N PHE A 52 12.96 -2.12 4.06
CA PHE A 52 13.01 -0.70 4.39
C PHE A 52 12.59 -0.38 5.82
N TRP A 53 11.70 -1.16 6.42
CA TRP A 53 11.42 -1.03 7.82
C TRP A 53 12.67 -1.29 8.67
N ILE A 54 13.33 -2.43 8.49
CA ILE A 54 14.52 -2.81 9.26
C ILE A 54 15.65 -1.81 9.04
N THR A 55 15.93 -1.45 7.79
CA THR A 55 17.03 -0.52 7.48
C THR A 55 16.73 0.90 7.96
N SER A 56 15.48 1.35 7.95
CA SER A 56 15.11 2.68 8.45
C SER A 56 15.17 2.81 9.96
N THR A 57 14.89 1.74 10.69
CA THR A 57 15.08 1.73 12.15
C THR A 57 16.56 1.76 12.54
N LEU A 58 17.43 1.16 11.73
CA LEU A 58 18.87 1.11 11.99
C LEU A 58 19.60 2.40 11.56
N TYR A 59 19.25 2.99 10.42
CA TYR A 59 20.04 4.06 9.77
C TYR A 59 19.32 5.40 9.59
N GLY A 60 18.02 5.48 9.92
CA GLY A 60 17.23 6.70 9.78
C GLY A 60 16.84 7.07 8.33
N PHE A 61 16.22 8.25 8.17
CA PHE A 61 15.74 8.72 6.85
C PHE A 61 16.87 9.22 5.91
N ALA A 62 17.97 9.71 6.45
CA ALA A 62 19.03 10.36 5.66
C ALA A 62 19.65 9.46 4.58
N GLU A 63 19.72 8.15 4.83
CA GLU A 63 20.30 7.21 3.87
C GLU A 63 19.35 6.75 2.75
N LYS A 64 18.08 7.11 2.79
CA LYS A 64 17.09 6.71 1.77
C LYS A 64 17.28 7.41 0.44
N ASN A 65 17.88 8.60 0.43
CA ASN A 65 18.11 9.37 -0.78
C ASN A 65 19.03 8.67 -1.78
N ASN A 66 19.78 7.65 -1.34
CA ASN A 66 20.72 6.89 -2.15
C ASN A 66 20.18 5.52 -2.60
N ILE A 67 18.89 5.28 -2.48
CA ILE A 67 18.23 4.01 -2.88
C ILE A 67 17.30 4.26 -4.07
N ILE A 68 17.63 3.68 -5.24
CA ILE A 68 16.86 3.86 -6.48
C ILE A 68 15.43 3.30 -6.34
N ASN A 69 15.29 2.13 -5.71
CA ASN A 69 14.05 1.36 -5.69
C ASN A 69 13.23 1.54 -4.41
N LEU A 70 13.34 2.71 -3.77
CA LEU A 70 12.64 2.98 -2.52
C LEU A 70 11.13 2.74 -2.62
N HIS A 71 10.49 3.16 -3.73
CA HIS A 71 9.04 3.08 -3.91
C HIS A 71 8.47 1.66 -4.01
N PHE A 72 9.30 0.62 -4.18
CA PHE A 72 8.83 -0.76 -4.27
C PHE A 72 8.25 -1.32 -2.95
N TRP A 73 8.43 -0.63 -1.83
CA TRP A 73 7.78 -1.03 -0.58
C TRP A 73 6.25 -1.09 -0.70
N SER A 74 5.63 -0.14 -1.38
CA SER A 74 4.18 -0.11 -1.58
C SER A 74 3.71 -1.23 -2.51
N LEU A 75 4.46 -1.51 -3.58
CA LEU A 75 4.18 -2.63 -4.48
C LEU A 75 4.30 -3.98 -3.77
N SER A 76 5.26 -4.12 -2.85
CA SER A 76 5.39 -5.34 -2.03
C SER A 76 4.15 -5.58 -1.16
N ILE A 77 3.61 -4.54 -0.52
CA ILE A 77 2.36 -4.64 0.25
C ILE A 77 1.18 -5.02 -0.66
N GLU A 78 1.10 -4.42 -1.85
CA GLU A 78 0.05 -4.74 -2.82
C GLU A 78 0.11 -6.22 -3.25
N ILE A 79 1.29 -6.75 -3.54
CA ILE A 79 1.48 -8.17 -3.90
C ILE A 79 1.09 -9.08 -2.73
N GLN A 80 1.51 -8.76 -1.50
CA GLN A 80 1.14 -9.51 -0.30
C GLN A 80 -0.39 -9.54 -0.12
N PHE A 81 -1.06 -8.41 -0.30
CA PHE A 81 -2.51 -8.35 -0.25
C PHE A 81 -3.17 -9.21 -1.35
N TYR A 82 -2.64 -9.19 -2.59
CA TYR A 82 -3.16 -10.02 -3.67
C TYR A 82 -2.98 -11.52 -3.43
N ILE A 83 -2.03 -11.92 -2.61
CA ILE A 83 -1.87 -13.31 -2.19
C ILE A 83 -2.89 -13.67 -1.10
N LEU A 84 -3.01 -12.84 -0.08
CA LEU A 84 -3.82 -13.13 1.11
C LEU A 84 -5.33 -12.97 0.87
N PHE A 85 -5.75 -11.94 0.15
CA PHE A 85 -7.16 -11.62 -0.04
C PHE A 85 -7.96 -12.73 -0.77
N PRO A 86 -7.48 -13.32 -1.88
CA PRO A 86 -8.17 -14.42 -2.52
C PRO A 86 -8.27 -15.68 -1.65
N ILE A 87 -7.30 -15.91 -0.78
CA ILE A 87 -7.34 -17.02 0.17
C ILE A 87 -8.53 -16.83 1.11
N LEU A 88 -8.66 -15.64 1.72
CA LEU A 88 -9.83 -15.31 2.55
C LEU A 88 -11.14 -15.45 1.77
N PHE A 89 -11.17 -14.97 0.52
CA PHE A 89 -12.35 -15.09 -0.33
C PHE A 89 -12.74 -16.55 -0.61
N ILE A 90 -11.77 -17.43 -0.86
CA ILE A 90 -12.04 -18.86 -1.11
C ILE A 90 -12.65 -19.53 0.12
N PHE A 91 -12.15 -19.23 1.32
CA PHE A 91 -12.67 -19.80 2.56
C PHE A 91 -14.11 -19.37 2.87
N PHE A 92 -14.44 -18.12 2.61
CA PHE A 92 -15.73 -17.53 3.02
C PHE A 92 -16.71 -17.27 1.87
N LYS A 93 -16.39 -17.65 0.62
CA LYS A 93 -17.24 -17.40 -0.57
C LYS A 93 -18.66 -17.96 -0.47
N LYS A 94 -18.85 -19.06 0.29
CA LYS A 94 -20.17 -19.69 0.48
C LYS A 94 -21.13 -18.83 1.30
N ASN A 95 -20.64 -17.97 2.18
CA ASN A 95 -21.44 -17.10 3.01
C ASN A 95 -20.95 -15.64 2.93
N LYS A 96 -21.59 -14.89 2.03
CA LYS A 96 -21.26 -13.47 1.79
C LYS A 96 -21.31 -12.62 3.07
N LYS A 97 -22.22 -12.93 4.01
CA LYS A 97 -22.34 -12.19 5.28
C LYS A 97 -21.11 -12.40 6.16
N ILE A 98 -20.63 -13.66 6.27
CA ILE A 98 -19.42 -13.97 7.04
C ILE A 98 -18.19 -13.33 6.39
N LEU A 99 -18.08 -13.39 5.06
CA LEU A 99 -16.98 -12.73 4.34
C LEU A 99 -16.93 -11.23 4.65
N ILE A 100 -18.05 -10.52 4.53
CA ILE A 100 -18.13 -9.09 4.82
C ILE A 100 -17.81 -8.82 6.29
N PHE A 101 -18.30 -9.63 7.21
CA PHE A 101 -18.00 -9.51 8.63
C PHE A 101 -16.48 -9.67 8.90
N CYS A 102 -15.83 -10.68 8.31
CA CYS A 102 -14.38 -10.85 8.43
C CYS A 102 -13.61 -9.65 7.89
N ILE A 103 -14.00 -9.14 6.71
CA ILE A 103 -13.38 -7.94 6.12
C ILE A 103 -13.52 -6.74 7.06
N LEU A 104 -14.70 -6.53 7.65
CA LEU A 104 -14.95 -5.45 8.63
C LEU A 104 -14.09 -5.61 9.89
N VAL A 105 -13.99 -6.82 10.44
CA VAL A 105 -13.17 -7.08 11.61
C VAL A 105 -11.69 -6.81 11.31
N PHE A 106 -11.16 -7.30 10.20
CA PHE A 106 -9.78 -7.03 9.79
C PHE A 106 -9.54 -5.53 9.51
N PHE A 107 -10.51 -4.84 8.92
CA PHE A 107 -10.45 -3.40 8.72
C PHE A 107 -10.33 -2.66 10.06
N ILE A 108 -11.18 -2.97 11.03
CA ILE A 108 -11.18 -2.35 12.36
C ILE A 108 -9.86 -2.65 13.08
N ILE A 109 -9.39 -3.89 13.06
CA ILE A 109 -8.12 -4.28 13.69
C ILE A 109 -6.95 -3.50 13.06
N SER A 110 -6.87 -3.45 11.73
CA SER A 110 -5.84 -2.72 11.01
C SER A 110 -5.89 -1.22 11.33
N TYR A 111 -7.07 -0.62 11.39
CA TYR A 111 -7.25 0.80 11.72
C TYR A 111 -6.83 1.12 13.16
N ILE A 112 -7.26 0.31 14.15
CA ILE A 112 -6.84 0.45 15.55
C ILE A 112 -5.32 0.30 15.69
N PHE A 113 -4.74 -0.64 14.93
CA PHE A 113 -3.30 -0.86 14.92
C PHE A 113 -2.54 0.39 14.44
N VAL A 114 -2.96 1.02 13.35
CA VAL A 114 -2.40 2.28 12.86
C VAL A 114 -2.48 3.36 13.92
N TYR A 115 -3.67 3.53 14.53
CA TYR A 115 -3.91 4.57 15.54
C TYR A 115 -3.01 4.41 16.76
N ARG A 116 -2.85 3.16 17.26
CA ARG A 116 -2.03 2.88 18.47
C ARG A 116 -0.53 3.01 18.23
N ILE A 117 -0.05 2.69 17.04
CA ILE A 117 1.38 2.68 16.72
C ILE A 117 1.84 4.03 16.15
N TYR A 118 0.93 4.87 15.70
CA TYR A 118 1.25 6.15 15.08
C TYR A 118 2.17 7.03 15.94
N GLU A 119 1.93 7.10 17.24
CA GLU A 119 2.70 7.91 18.18
C GLU A 119 4.03 7.29 18.59
N ILE A 120 4.18 5.96 18.48
CA ILE A 120 5.29 5.23 19.09
C ILE A 120 6.40 4.93 18.08
N HIS A 121 6.05 4.53 16.84
CA HIS A 121 7.00 4.04 15.84
C HIS A 121 6.61 4.45 14.41
N ASN A 122 6.95 5.68 14.01
CA ASN A 122 6.60 6.23 12.68
C ASN A 122 7.09 5.36 11.51
N PHE A 123 8.32 4.83 11.56
CA PHE A 123 8.86 4.00 10.47
C PHE A 123 8.20 2.63 10.36
N PHE A 124 7.92 2.00 11.50
CA PHE A 124 7.20 0.74 11.53
C PHE A 124 5.82 0.90 10.91
N ASN A 125 5.10 1.93 11.33
CA ASN A 125 3.76 2.21 10.82
C ASN A 125 3.76 2.46 9.31
N PHE A 126 4.77 3.17 8.80
CA PHE A 126 4.88 3.52 7.38
C PHE A 126 5.07 2.30 6.47
N TYR A 127 5.94 1.34 6.86
CA TYR A 127 6.30 0.19 6.03
C TYR A 127 5.52 -1.08 6.33
N ASN A 128 4.78 -1.14 7.44
CA ASN A 128 4.09 -2.35 7.84
C ASN A 128 2.85 -2.61 6.98
N SER A 129 2.71 -3.86 6.51
CA SER A 129 1.56 -4.29 5.71
C SER A 129 0.25 -4.14 6.49
N LEU A 130 0.23 -4.45 7.79
CA LEU A 130 -0.98 -4.32 8.63
C LEU A 130 -1.47 -2.88 8.72
N SER A 131 -0.56 -1.91 8.70
CA SER A 131 -0.91 -0.48 8.72
C SER A 131 -1.52 0.03 7.41
N ARG A 132 -1.46 -0.76 6.33
CA ARG A 132 -1.96 -0.39 5.00
C ARG A 132 -3.11 -1.26 4.51
N VAL A 133 -3.30 -2.42 5.13
CA VAL A 133 -4.35 -3.36 4.73
C VAL A 133 -5.74 -2.75 4.83
N PHE A 134 -5.99 -1.84 5.78
CA PHE A 134 -7.29 -1.19 5.91
C PHE A 134 -7.72 -0.40 4.66
N GLU A 135 -6.78 0.21 3.93
CA GLU A 135 -7.07 0.95 2.68
C GLU A 135 -7.61 -0.01 1.61
N PHE A 136 -6.99 -1.19 1.44
CA PHE A 136 -7.44 -2.22 0.50
C PHE A 136 -8.76 -2.87 0.94
N LEU A 137 -8.94 -3.08 2.24
CA LEU A 137 -10.17 -3.65 2.79
C LEU A 137 -11.34 -2.69 2.63
N PHE A 138 -11.12 -1.39 2.81
CA PHE A 138 -12.11 -0.36 2.54
C PHE A 138 -12.59 -0.41 1.08
N GLY A 139 -11.66 -0.46 0.12
CA GLY A 139 -12.01 -0.64 -1.29
C GLY A 139 -12.81 -1.91 -1.56
N SER A 140 -12.48 -3.01 -0.86
CA SER A 140 -13.21 -4.27 -0.95
C SER A 140 -14.63 -4.17 -0.39
N LEU A 141 -14.84 -3.47 0.72
CA LEU A 141 -16.18 -3.21 1.28
C LEU A 141 -17.02 -2.37 0.33
N VAL A 142 -16.46 -1.29 -0.22
CA VAL A 142 -17.15 -0.46 -1.22
C VAL A 142 -17.58 -1.30 -2.41
N PHE A 143 -16.73 -2.21 -2.90
CA PHE A 143 -17.07 -3.13 -3.98
C PHE A 143 -18.27 -4.02 -3.63
N PHE A 144 -18.29 -4.63 -2.46
CA PHE A 144 -19.40 -5.50 -2.03
C PHE A 144 -20.74 -4.79 -1.86
N TYR A 145 -20.71 -3.51 -1.50
CA TYR A 145 -21.90 -2.67 -1.33
C TYR A 145 -22.25 -1.85 -2.58
N SER A 146 -21.40 -1.85 -3.61
CA SER A 146 -21.55 -0.98 -4.78
C SER A 146 -22.89 -1.15 -5.51
N GLU A 147 -23.43 -2.36 -5.60
CA GLU A 147 -24.74 -2.61 -6.24
C GLU A 147 -25.88 -1.98 -5.43
N ASN A 148 -25.86 -2.13 -4.10
CA ASN A 148 -26.86 -1.53 -3.22
C ASN A 148 -26.78 0.00 -3.26
N ILE A 149 -25.56 0.55 -3.31
CA ILE A 149 -25.34 1.99 -3.42
C ILE A 149 -25.86 2.52 -4.76
N LYS A 150 -25.64 1.82 -5.88
CA LYS A 150 -26.16 2.21 -7.20
C LYS A 150 -27.69 2.30 -7.22
N VAL A 151 -28.37 1.41 -6.51
CA VAL A 151 -29.83 1.42 -6.41
C VAL A 151 -30.35 2.55 -5.53
N MET A 152 -29.63 2.88 -4.45
CA MET A 152 -30.03 3.91 -3.49
C MET A 152 -29.74 5.33 -3.96
N VAL A 153 -28.69 5.51 -4.77
CA VAL A 153 -28.17 6.81 -5.13
C VAL A 153 -28.76 7.28 -6.46
N LYS A 154 -29.55 8.37 -6.44
CA LYS A 154 -30.08 9.03 -7.66
C LYS A 154 -28.90 9.48 -8.54
N LYS A 155 -29.10 9.45 -9.86
CA LYS A 155 -28.07 9.79 -10.89
C LYS A 155 -27.34 11.10 -10.58
N ASN A 156 -28.03 12.11 -10.11
CA ASN A 156 -27.43 13.41 -9.79
C ASN A 156 -26.50 13.34 -8.56
N LEU A 157 -26.81 12.47 -7.58
CA LEU A 157 -26.00 12.31 -6.37
C LEU A 157 -24.63 11.65 -6.69
N HIS A 158 -24.54 10.83 -7.72
CA HIS A 158 -23.25 10.28 -8.19
C HIS A 158 -22.27 11.37 -8.60
N THR A 159 -22.76 12.39 -9.31
CA THR A 159 -21.91 13.52 -9.73
C THR A 159 -21.42 14.31 -8.53
N TYR A 160 -22.27 14.57 -7.55
CA TYR A 160 -21.88 15.26 -6.32
C TYR A 160 -20.86 14.47 -5.48
N LEU A 161 -21.07 13.15 -5.34
CA LEU A 161 -20.11 12.28 -4.64
C LEU A 161 -18.76 12.22 -5.35
N TYR A 162 -18.76 12.17 -6.68
CA TYR A 162 -17.52 12.24 -7.46
C TYR A 162 -16.80 13.58 -7.25
N LEU A 163 -17.50 14.70 -7.34
CA LEU A 163 -16.92 16.03 -7.11
C LEU A 163 -16.39 16.17 -5.69
N LEU A 164 -17.13 15.67 -4.70
CA LEU A 164 -16.70 15.68 -3.30
C LEU A 164 -15.41 14.85 -3.12
N GLY A 165 -15.30 13.68 -3.74
CA GLY A 165 -14.08 12.89 -3.74
C GLY A 165 -12.88 13.59 -4.38
N VAL A 166 -13.10 14.29 -5.49
CA VAL A 166 -12.03 15.09 -6.14
C VAL A 166 -11.61 16.26 -5.26
N VAL A 167 -12.56 16.99 -4.69
CA VAL A 167 -12.29 18.14 -3.79
C VAL A 167 -11.56 17.67 -2.53
N SER A 168 -11.98 16.55 -1.92
CA SER A 168 -11.31 16.00 -0.73
C SER A 168 -9.87 15.60 -1.05
N LEU A 169 -9.60 15.07 -2.23
CA LEU A 169 -8.25 14.70 -2.66
C LEU A 169 -7.34 15.94 -2.80
N PHE A 170 -7.84 17.03 -3.42
CA PHE A 170 -7.09 18.28 -3.50
C PHE A 170 -6.86 18.92 -2.13
N PHE A 171 -7.86 18.87 -1.26
CA PHE A 171 -7.77 19.37 0.10
C PHE A 171 -6.72 18.58 0.92
N TYR A 172 -6.70 17.25 0.76
CA TYR A 172 -5.68 16.40 1.37
C TYR A 172 -4.28 16.75 0.91
N ILE A 173 -4.07 16.92 -0.41
CA ILE A 173 -2.77 17.32 -0.97
C ILE A 173 -2.34 18.69 -0.40
N TYR A 174 -3.26 19.63 -0.31
CA TYR A 174 -2.98 20.96 0.26
C TYR A 174 -2.55 20.92 1.74
N LEU A 175 -3.25 20.14 2.56
CA LEU A 175 -2.91 19.96 3.96
C LEU A 175 -1.57 19.22 4.16
N PHE A 176 -1.31 18.22 3.33
CA PHE A 176 -0.10 17.39 3.47
C PHE A 176 1.19 18.08 3.01
N ASN A 177 1.09 19.05 2.09
CA ASN A 177 2.27 19.83 1.67
C ASN A 177 2.90 20.63 2.81
N ASN A 178 2.19 20.85 3.90
CA ASN A 178 2.68 21.66 5.01
C ASN A 178 3.34 20.84 6.15
N GLU A 179 3.16 19.52 6.21
CA GLU A 179 3.61 18.76 7.40
C GLU A 179 4.56 17.59 7.14
N GLY A 180 4.84 17.20 5.90
CA GLY A 180 5.91 16.26 5.53
C GLY A 180 5.91 14.88 6.22
N GLN A 181 4.83 14.48 6.89
CA GLN A 181 4.78 13.24 7.69
C GLN A 181 3.85 12.17 7.10
N PRO A 182 4.28 10.91 7.15
CA PRO A 182 3.54 9.79 6.56
C PRO A 182 2.45 9.25 7.49
N PRO A 183 1.68 8.29 6.98
CA PRO A 183 0.23 8.15 7.01
C PRO A 183 -0.37 8.41 8.38
N ASN A 184 -1.16 9.45 8.40
CA ASN A 184 -2.02 9.79 9.51
C ASN A 184 -3.26 8.87 9.46
N PRO A 185 -3.77 8.34 10.60
CA PRO A 185 -5.04 7.62 10.64
C PRO A 185 -6.22 8.41 10.05
N PHE A 186 -6.08 9.72 9.93
CA PHE A 186 -7.06 10.60 9.26
C PHE A 186 -7.09 10.51 7.74
N SER A 187 -6.16 9.81 7.09
CA SER A 187 -6.15 9.61 5.63
C SER A 187 -7.38 8.87 5.08
N LEU A 188 -8.19 8.24 5.94
CA LEU A 188 -9.47 7.63 5.57
C LEU A 188 -10.64 8.61 5.50
N ILE A 189 -10.54 9.77 6.11
CA ILE A 189 -11.64 10.74 6.17
C ILE A 189 -11.72 11.54 4.86
N LEU A 190 -10.71 11.44 4.04
CA LEU A 190 -10.54 12.09 2.75
C LEU A 190 -10.58 11.10 1.60
#